data_bea2df0d2e694798aa37cd09c7796d0d
#
_entry.id   bea2df0d2e694798aa37cd09c7796d0d
#
_cell.length_a   1.000
_cell.length_b   1.000
_cell.length_c   1.000
_cell.angle_alpha   90.00
_cell.angle_beta   90.00
_cell.angle_gamma   90.00
#
_symmetry.space_group_name_H-M   'P 1'
#
loop_
_entity.id
_entity.type
_entity.pdbx_description
1 polymer ?
#
loop_
_entity_poly.entity_id
_entity_poly.type
_entity_poly.pdbx_seq_one_letter_code
_entity_poly.pdbx_strand_id
1 'polypeptide(L)'
;MDIKKKLEAHASVSPSHWRKAAEARRVNKPWLRFSQQVALAMLDRMEQMGLTQKKLADLMGCSQQYVSKVLKGRENLSIETISKIEDALQLHILPEMVEMA
;
A
#
# COMPACT_ATOMS: atom_id res chain seq x y z
N MET A 1 6.17 -7.77 24.76
CA MET A 1 6.77 -9.00 24.27
C MET A 1 8.20 -8.75 23.80
N ASP A 2 9.12 -9.56 24.24
CA ASP A 2 10.52 -9.39 23.86
C ASP A 2 10.76 -9.96 22.46
N ILE A 3 11.08 -9.07 21.51
CA ILE A 3 11.35 -9.45 20.12
C ILE A 3 12.58 -10.34 20.04
N LYS A 4 13.58 -10.08 20.88
CA LYS A 4 14.80 -10.85 20.93
C LYS A 4 14.53 -12.31 21.32
N LYS A 5 13.69 -12.51 22.32
CA LYS A 5 13.29 -13.83 22.78
C LYS A 5 12.53 -14.58 21.68
N LYS A 6 11.69 -13.88 20.95
CA LYS A 6 10.95 -14.44 19.85
C LYS A 6 11.87 -14.89 18.72
N LEU A 7 12.87 -14.06 18.41
CA LEU A 7 13.86 -14.39 17.40
C LEU A 7 14.72 -15.59 17.80
N GLU A 8 15.10 -15.69 19.06
CA GLU A 8 15.87 -16.82 19.58
C GLU A 8 15.07 -18.11 19.48
N ALA A 9 13.79 -18.06 19.82
CA ALA A 9 12.91 -19.21 19.70
C ALA A 9 12.80 -19.67 18.25
N HIS A 10 12.72 -18.74 17.32
CA HIS A 10 12.67 -19.06 15.89
C HIS A 10 14.01 -19.56 15.37
N ALA A 11 15.12 -19.07 15.93
CA ALA A 11 16.45 -19.50 15.51
C ALA A 11 16.71 -20.99 15.81
N SER A 12 15.97 -21.57 16.75
CA SER A 12 16.08 -23.01 17.06
C SER A 12 15.30 -23.88 16.10
N VAL A 13 14.53 -23.29 15.19
CA VAL A 13 13.69 -23.97 14.22
C VAL A 13 14.42 -24.05 12.87
N SER A 14 14.00 -24.97 12.00
CA SER A 14 14.63 -25.14 10.69
C SER A 14 14.55 -23.86 9.85
N PRO A 15 15.56 -23.62 8.97
CA PRO A 15 15.54 -22.44 8.09
C PRO A 15 14.29 -22.35 7.22
N SER A 16 13.74 -23.46 6.76
CA SER A 16 12.53 -23.47 5.96
C SER A 16 11.32 -22.96 6.75
N HIS A 17 11.22 -23.34 8.02
CA HIS A 17 10.14 -22.86 8.89
C HIS A 17 10.28 -21.35 9.13
N TRP A 18 11.49 -20.90 9.39
CA TRP A 18 11.77 -19.48 9.57
C TRP A 18 11.34 -18.67 8.34
N ARG A 19 11.68 -19.19 7.17
CA ARG A 19 11.35 -18.53 5.89
C ARG A 19 9.85 -18.43 5.70
N LYS A 20 9.12 -19.50 5.97
CA LYS A 20 7.65 -19.51 5.87
C LYS A 20 7.02 -18.51 6.84
N ALA A 21 7.52 -18.43 8.06
CA ALA A 21 7.02 -17.49 9.06
C ALA A 21 7.27 -16.04 8.61
N ALA A 22 8.43 -15.77 8.01
CA ALA A 22 8.75 -14.44 7.51
C ALA A 22 7.86 -14.06 6.33
N GLU A 23 7.58 -14.98 5.43
CA GLU A 23 6.71 -14.75 4.29
C GLU A 23 5.27 -14.49 4.74
N ALA A 24 4.75 -15.27 5.69
CA ALA A 24 3.42 -15.08 6.22
C ALA A 24 3.27 -13.71 6.86
N ARG A 25 4.28 -13.26 7.61
CA ARG A 25 4.26 -11.93 8.21
C ARG A 25 4.30 -10.83 7.16
N ARG A 26 5.05 -11.04 6.07
CA ARG A 26 5.14 -10.09 4.97
C ARG A 26 3.78 -9.91 4.29
N VAL A 27 3.08 -11.00 4.03
CA VAL A 27 1.77 -10.99 3.39
C VAL A 27 0.71 -10.34 4.27
N ASN A 28 0.84 -10.47 5.59
CA ASN A 28 -0.15 -9.97 6.53
C ASN A 28 0.19 -8.59 7.10
N LYS A 29 1.13 -7.87 6.51
CA LYS A 29 1.49 -6.52 6.98
C LYS A 29 0.32 -5.57 6.79
N PRO A 30 0.06 -4.70 7.78
CA PRO A 30 -1.03 -3.73 7.69
C PRO A 30 -0.92 -2.80 6.48
N TRP A 31 0.30 -2.39 6.09
CA TRP A 31 0.46 -1.51 4.94
C TRP A 31 0.03 -2.19 3.64
N LEU A 32 0.16 -3.52 3.56
CA LEU A 32 -0.25 -4.26 2.37
C LEU A 32 -1.77 -4.25 2.22
N ARG A 33 -2.49 -4.45 3.32
CA ARG A 33 -3.95 -4.34 3.32
C ARG A 33 -4.40 -2.93 2.96
N PHE A 34 -3.71 -1.94 3.49
CA PHE A 34 -3.99 -0.54 3.15
C PHE A 34 -3.77 -0.28 1.67
N SER A 35 -2.66 -0.78 1.12
CA SER A 35 -2.35 -0.64 -0.31
C SER A 35 -3.43 -1.28 -1.18
N GLN A 36 -3.94 -2.44 -0.78
CA GLN A 36 -5.02 -3.12 -1.49
C GLN A 36 -6.32 -2.31 -1.45
N GLN A 37 -6.65 -1.75 -0.29
CA GLN A 37 -7.83 -0.91 -0.14
C GLN A 37 -7.72 0.36 -0.98
N VAL A 38 -6.55 0.96 -1.02
CA VAL A 38 -6.30 2.14 -1.86
C VAL A 38 -6.48 1.79 -3.34
N ALA A 39 -5.92 0.65 -3.76
CA ALA A 39 -6.04 0.20 -5.15
C ALA A 39 -7.51 0.00 -5.54
N LEU A 40 -8.31 -0.61 -4.68
CA LEU A 40 -9.74 -0.81 -4.95
C LEU A 40 -10.49 0.51 -5.05
N ALA A 41 -10.21 1.43 -4.13
CA ALA A 41 -10.82 2.75 -4.16
C ALA A 41 -10.45 3.52 -5.42
N MET A 42 -9.19 3.39 -5.86
CA MET A 42 -8.71 4.01 -7.09
C MET A 42 -9.43 3.46 -8.32
N LEU A 43 -9.52 2.13 -8.42
CA LEU A 43 -10.19 1.48 -9.54
C LEU A 43 -11.66 1.91 -9.64
N ASP A 44 -12.35 1.92 -8.50
CA ASP A 44 -13.74 2.33 -8.44
C ASP A 44 -13.91 3.79 -8.87
N ARG A 45 -13.07 4.67 -8.38
CA ARG A 45 -13.14 6.08 -8.72
C ARG A 45 -12.78 6.34 -10.19
N MET A 46 -11.76 5.63 -10.68
CA MET A 46 -11.39 5.74 -12.09
C MET A 46 -12.54 5.33 -13.00
N GLU A 47 -13.26 4.27 -12.64
CA GLU A 47 -14.43 3.83 -13.38
C GLU A 47 -15.52 4.92 -13.37
N GLN A 48 -15.79 5.51 -12.23
CA GLN A 48 -16.78 6.59 -12.11
C GLN A 48 -16.42 7.80 -12.95
N MET A 49 -15.12 8.12 -13.03
CA MET A 49 -14.63 9.29 -13.77
C MET A 49 -14.31 8.98 -15.23
N GLY A 50 -14.35 7.72 -15.62
CA GLY A 50 -13.95 7.31 -16.97
C GLY A 50 -12.48 7.53 -17.26
N LEU A 51 -11.62 7.40 -16.25
CA LEU A 51 -10.18 7.61 -16.41
C LEU A 51 -9.44 6.34 -16.77
N THR A 52 -8.50 6.47 -17.69
CA THR A 52 -7.55 5.40 -18.01
C THR A 52 -6.32 5.51 -17.11
N GLN A 53 -5.51 4.45 -17.06
CA GLN A 53 -4.26 4.48 -16.31
C GLN A 53 -3.30 5.53 -16.85
N LYS A 54 -3.27 5.70 -18.16
CA LYS A 54 -2.43 6.72 -18.78
C LYS A 54 -2.84 8.12 -18.35
N LYS A 55 -4.14 8.40 -18.35
CA LYS A 55 -4.65 9.69 -17.93
C LYS A 55 -4.36 9.96 -16.47
N LEU A 56 -4.54 8.94 -15.63
CA LEU A 56 -4.23 9.07 -14.20
C LEU A 56 -2.75 9.34 -13.99
N ALA A 57 -1.88 8.65 -14.74
CA ALA A 57 -0.44 8.87 -14.66
C ALA A 57 -0.09 10.34 -15.00
N ASP A 58 -0.72 10.88 -16.04
CA ASP A 58 -0.53 12.28 -16.40
C ASP A 58 -0.95 13.22 -15.27
N LEU A 59 -2.08 12.94 -14.66
CA LEU A 59 -2.58 13.77 -13.55
C LEU A 59 -1.68 13.68 -12.31
N MET A 60 -1.10 12.52 -12.07
CA MET A 60 -0.21 12.33 -10.92
C MET A 60 1.23 12.73 -11.19
N GLY A 61 1.57 12.98 -12.45
CA GLY A 61 2.93 13.31 -12.83
C GLY A 61 3.90 12.14 -12.70
N CYS A 62 3.42 10.93 -12.97
CA CYS A 62 4.23 9.72 -12.89
C CYS A 62 4.04 8.86 -14.14
N SER A 63 4.73 7.72 -14.21
CA SER A 63 4.60 6.81 -15.35
C SER A 63 3.35 5.96 -15.24
N GLN A 64 2.85 5.51 -16.39
CA GLN A 64 1.74 4.58 -16.44
C GLN A 64 2.11 3.25 -15.77
N GLN A 65 3.37 2.83 -15.91
CA GLN A 65 3.86 1.62 -15.26
C GLN A 65 3.76 1.71 -13.74
N TYR A 66 4.03 2.89 -13.18
CA TYR A 66 3.90 3.09 -11.74
C TYR A 66 2.44 3.02 -11.30
N VAL A 67 1.55 3.65 -12.06
CA VAL A 67 0.10 3.56 -11.78
C VAL A 67 -0.34 2.10 -11.81
N SER A 68 0.11 1.33 -12.80
CA SER A 68 -0.21 -0.09 -12.89
C SER A 68 0.26 -0.85 -11.65
N LYS A 69 1.46 -0.56 -11.16
CA LYS A 69 1.98 -1.18 -9.94
C LYS A 69 1.11 -0.86 -8.73
N VAL A 70 0.74 0.40 -8.58
CA VAL A 70 -0.10 0.84 -7.45
C VAL A 70 -1.45 0.12 -7.49
N LEU A 71 -2.03 -0.01 -8.68
CA LEU A 71 -3.34 -0.65 -8.84
C LEU A 71 -3.31 -2.16 -8.56
N LYS A 72 -2.14 -2.77 -8.53
CA LYS A 72 -2.00 -4.17 -8.13
C LYS A 72 -2.13 -4.36 -6.62
N GLY A 73 -2.07 -3.27 -5.86
CA GLY A 73 -2.29 -3.32 -4.41
C GLY A 73 -1.15 -3.91 -3.61
N ARG A 74 0.08 -3.84 -4.12
CA ARG A 74 1.26 -4.41 -3.45
C ARG A 74 2.36 -3.40 -3.20
N GLU A 75 2.14 -2.13 -3.56
CA GLU A 75 3.14 -1.10 -3.36
C GLU A 75 3.08 -0.53 -1.94
N ASN A 76 4.24 -0.29 -1.38
CA ASN A 76 4.35 0.44 -0.12
C ASN A 76 4.28 1.94 -0.47
N LEU A 77 3.08 2.49 -0.34
CA LEU A 77 2.79 3.84 -0.78
C LEU A 77 3.35 4.87 0.18
N SER A 78 4.07 5.84 -0.35
CA SER A 78 4.49 7.00 0.44
C SER A 78 3.30 7.94 0.65
N ILE A 79 3.39 8.77 1.67
CA ILE A 79 2.36 9.78 1.93
C ILE A 79 2.25 10.73 0.74
N GLU A 80 3.39 11.07 0.13
CA GLU A 80 3.39 11.91 -1.07
C GLU A 80 2.59 11.29 -2.21
N THR A 81 2.80 10.00 -2.45
CA THR A 81 2.05 9.29 -3.49
C THR A 81 0.56 9.26 -3.18
N ILE A 82 0.20 9.00 -1.92
CA ILE A 82 -1.20 8.98 -1.50
C ILE A 82 -1.84 10.36 -1.72
N SER A 83 -1.13 11.43 -1.39
CA SER A 83 -1.61 12.79 -1.63
C SER A 83 -1.87 13.05 -3.11
N LYS A 84 -0.98 12.58 -3.98
CA LYS A 84 -1.16 12.71 -5.43
C LYS A 84 -2.39 11.95 -5.91
N ILE A 85 -2.62 10.78 -5.37
CA ILE A 85 -3.82 9.99 -5.68
C ILE A 85 -5.08 10.73 -5.25
N GLU A 86 -5.08 11.28 -4.05
CA GLU A 86 -6.22 12.04 -3.53
C GLU A 86 -6.54 13.22 -4.44
N ASP A 87 -5.53 13.97 -4.84
CA ASP A 87 -5.72 15.13 -5.70
C ASP A 87 -6.22 14.74 -7.09
N ALA A 88 -5.61 13.72 -7.68
CA ALA A 88 -5.95 13.30 -9.04
C ALA A 88 -7.36 12.72 -9.15
N LEU A 89 -7.77 11.94 -8.16
CA LEU A 89 -9.06 11.24 -8.18
C LEU A 89 -10.12 11.89 -7.32
N GLN A 90 -9.78 12.97 -6.64
CA GLN A 90 -10.70 13.64 -5.71
C GLN A 90 -11.23 12.65 -4.69
N LEU A 91 -10.33 11.86 -4.13
CA LEU A 91 -10.61 10.90 -3.07
C LEU A 91 -10.08 11.40 -1.74
N HIS A 92 -10.69 10.94 -0.69
CA HIS A 92 -10.23 11.21 0.67
C HIS A 92 -9.73 9.88 1.25
N ILE A 93 -8.40 9.71 1.29
CA ILE A 93 -7.77 8.47 1.73
C ILE A 93 -7.14 8.63 3.12
N LEU A 94 -6.33 9.68 3.29
CA LEU A 94 -5.69 9.95 4.57
C LEU A 94 -6.67 10.60 5.53
N PRO A 95 -6.64 10.22 6.81
CA PRO A 95 -7.48 10.90 7.79
C PRO A 95 -7.04 12.35 7.96
N GLU A 96 -8.00 13.22 8.18
CA GLU A 96 -7.67 14.59 8.52
C GLU A 96 -7.00 14.63 9.88
N MET A 97 -5.88 15.34 9.95
CA MET A 97 -5.21 15.52 11.21
C MET A 97 -6.06 16.41 12.11
N VAL A 98 -6.26 15.95 13.33
CA VAL A 98 -6.89 16.80 14.32
C VAL A 98 -5.95 17.96 14.59
N GLU A 99 -6.51 19.17 14.58
CA GLU A 99 -5.71 20.35 14.84
C GLU A 99 -5.11 20.30 16.24
N MET A 100 -3.80 20.40 16.30
CA MET A 100 -3.05 20.33 17.56
C MET A 100 -2.84 21.72 18.14
N ALA A 101 -3.88 22.45 18.23
CA ALA A 101 -3.80 23.82 18.71
C ALA A 101 -3.47 23.90 20.20
#